data_da0f1990171fd1b5b0a209a148d71d9d
#
_entry.id   da0f1990171fd1b5b0a209a148d71d9d
#
_cell.length_a   1.000
_cell.length_b   1.000
_cell.length_c   1.000
_cell.angle_alpha   90.00
_cell.angle_beta   90.00
_cell.angle_gamma   90.00
#
_symmetry.space_group_name_H-M   'P 1'
#
loop_
_entity.id
_entity.type
_entity.pdbx_description
1 polymer ?
#
loop_
_entity_poly.entity_id
_entity_poly.type
_entity_poly.pdbx_seq_one_letter_code
_entity_poly.pdbx_strand_id
1 'polypeptide(L)'
;EMQRSLVGSEMCIRDRYAKALGMNIKLLAECKHVDGTLYAGVAPVLLHAEHPLYSVNGVFNAVFVKGNMLGDAMFYGSGAGKLPTASAVVADIVAVVQNQGRDIMNFWSEEKLTLEDRSKTSKKFLVRILGNEDAFKERIGNDFGEVRFVEAGVNGEFGFVTPVMTEGEYEEKAKAYPEILHMIRVQEEV
;
A
#
# COMPACT_ATOMS: atom_id res chain seq x y z
N GLU A 1 3.47 8.23 20.05
CA GLU A 1 3.79 7.08 20.94
C GLU A 1 3.51 5.71 20.28
N MET A 2 2.54 5.62 19.39
CA MET A 2 2.22 4.37 18.68
C MET A 2 3.27 3.95 17.63
N GLN A 3 4.13 4.85 17.14
CA GLN A 3 5.24 4.51 16.23
C GLN A 3 6.44 3.86 16.93
N ARG A 4 6.60 4.00 18.24
CA ARG A 4 7.73 3.42 18.98
C ARG A 4 7.54 1.96 19.39
N SER A 5 6.32 1.46 19.48
CA SER A 5 6.06 0.06 19.90
C SER A 5 6.16 -0.96 18.76
N LEU A 6 6.24 -0.51 17.50
CA LEU A 6 6.42 -1.37 16.32
C LEU A 6 7.88 -1.42 15.82
N VAL A 7 8.82 -0.80 16.53
CA VAL A 7 10.25 -0.90 16.25
C VAL A 7 10.81 -2.19 16.85
N GLY A 8 10.27 -3.33 16.40
CA GLY A 8 10.87 -4.63 16.62
C GLY A 8 11.85 -4.97 15.50
N SER A 9 12.68 -5.99 15.71
CA SER A 9 13.63 -6.52 14.72
C SER A 9 13.00 -6.81 13.36
N GLU A 10 11.75 -7.19 13.34
CA GLU A 10 10.97 -7.50 12.14
C GLU A 10 10.73 -6.28 11.21
N MET A 11 10.53 -5.09 11.76
CA MET A 11 10.35 -3.88 10.96
C MET A 11 11.67 -3.47 10.29
N CYS A 12 12.80 -3.61 11.00
CA CYS A 12 14.12 -3.40 10.42
C CYS A 12 14.45 -4.41 9.31
N ILE A 13 13.98 -5.64 9.42
CA ILE A 13 14.19 -6.69 8.40
C ILE A 13 13.40 -6.35 7.14
N ARG A 14 12.11 -6.01 7.25
CA ARG A 14 11.29 -5.58 6.11
C ARG A 14 11.90 -4.39 5.36
N ASP A 15 12.44 -3.42 6.09
CA ASP A 15 13.12 -2.26 5.52
C ASP A 15 14.39 -2.64 4.74
N ARG A 16 15.11 -3.71 5.15
CA ARG A 16 16.27 -4.20 4.38
C ARG A 16 15.84 -4.74 3.02
N TYR A 17 14.76 -5.52 2.95
CA TYR A 17 14.21 -6.00 1.67
C TYR A 17 13.71 -4.85 0.80
N ALA A 18 13.02 -3.88 1.39
CA ALA A 18 12.58 -2.69 0.68
C ALA A 18 13.77 -1.93 0.07
N LYS A 19 14.83 -1.73 0.85
CA LYS A 19 16.07 -1.07 0.39
C LYS A 19 16.79 -1.86 -0.70
N ALA A 20 16.86 -3.19 -0.57
CA ALA A 20 17.47 -4.06 -1.58
C ALA A 20 16.73 -3.99 -2.92
N LEU A 21 15.44 -3.68 -2.89
CA LEU A 21 14.60 -3.46 -4.07
C LEU A 21 14.61 -2.00 -4.56
N GLY A 22 15.22 -1.06 -3.83
CA GLY A 22 15.13 0.37 -4.13
C GLY A 22 13.75 0.98 -3.84
N MET A 23 13.00 0.38 -2.92
CA MET A 23 11.61 0.72 -2.61
C MET A 23 11.44 1.24 -1.18
N ASN A 24 10.27 1.81 -0.90
CA ASN A 24 9.81 2.20 0.44
C ASN A 24 8.51 1.49 0.80
N ILE A 25 8.37 1.12 2.08
CA ILE A 25 7.10 0.58 2.59
C ILE A 25 6.22 1.74 3.05
N LYS A 26 5.00 1.80 2.53
CA LYS A 26 3.97 2.77 2.95
C LYS A 26 2.69 2.05 3.32
N LEU A 27 1.98 2.55 4.33
CA LEU A 27 0.61 2.13 4.59
C LEU A 27 -0.31 2.93 3.67
N LEU A 28 -0.91 2.25 2.69
CA LEU A 28 -1.83 2.87 1.74
C LEU A 28 -3.27 2.45 2.02
N ALA A 29 -4.16 3.45 2.02
CA ALA A 29 -5.57 3.23 1.76
C ALA A 29 -5.80 3.46 0.26
N GLU A 30 -6.27 2.45 -0.44
CA GLU A 30 -6.48 2.47 -1.88
C GLU A 30 -7.96 2.23 -2.19
N CYS A 31 -8.50 3.01 -3.13
CA CYS A 31 -9.83 2.80 -3.67
C CYS A 31 -9.75 2.93 -5.20
N LYS A 32 -10.16 1.91 -5.92
CA LYS A 32 -10.14 1.86 -7.40
C LYS A 32 -11.51 1.47 -7.93
N HIS A 33 -11.96 2.22 -8.93
CA HIS A 33 -13.14 1.88 -9.71
C HIS A 33 -12.70 1.53 -11.12
N VAL A 34 -12.77 0.26 -11.48
CA VAL A 34 -12.32 -0.28 -12.78
C VAL A 34 -13.44 -1.12 -13.36
N ASP A 35 -13.84 -0.80 -14.59
CA ASP A 35 -14.87 -1.56 -15.35
C ASP A 35 -16.16 -1.82 -14.56
N GLY A 36 -16.66 -0.82 -13.82
CA GLY A 36 -17.86 -0.93 -12.99
C GLY A 36 -17.66 -1.65 -11.67
N THR A 37 -16.45 -2.10 -11.37
CA THR A 37 -16.11 -2.82 -10.14
C THR A 37 -15.31 -1.92 -9.20
N LEU A 38 -15.69 -1.91 -7.92
CA LEU A 38 -15.05 -1.12 -6.90
C LEU A 38 -14.18 -2.00 -6.01
N TYR A 39 -12.90 -1.65 -5.91
CA TYR A 39 -11.94 -2.26 -4.98
C TYR A 39 -11.52 -1.23 -3.94
N ALA A 40 -11.52 -1.61 -2.67
CA ALA A 40 -11.00 -0.76 -1.61
C ALA A 40 -10.26 -1.59 -0.56
N GLY A 41 -9.20 -1.01 0.00
CA GLY A 41 -8.42 -1.70 1.03
C GLY A 41 -7.39 -0.81 1.68
N VAL A 42 -6.88 -1.26 2.83
CA VAL A 42 -5.76 -0.64 3.55
C VAL A 42 -4.70 -1.70 3.79
N ALA A 43 -3.49 -1.46 3.33
CA ALA A 43 -2.40 -2.41 3.48
C ALA A 43 -1.02 -1.73 3.46
N PRO A 44 0.02 -2.36 4.06
CA PRO A 44 1.40 -2.05 3.76
C PRO A 44 1.71 -2.41 2.31
N VAL A 45 2.35 -1.49 1.59
CA VAL A 45 2.68 -1.65 0.18
C VAL A 45 4.10 -1.15 -0.08
N LEU A 46 4.85 -1.85 -0.92
CA LEU A 46 6.13 -1.40 -1.44
C LEU A 46 5.90 -0.46 -2.62
N LEU A 47 6.46 0.75 -2.54
CA LEU A 47 6.41 1.77 -3.58
C LEU A 47 7.78 1.98 -4.21
N HIS A 48 7.82 2.07 -5.53
CA HIS A 48 8.97 2.52 -6.31
C HIS A 48 9.25 4.01 -6.09
N ALA A 49 10.48 4.43 -6.37
CA ALA A 49 10.93 5.82 -6.18
C ALA A 49 10.17 6.81 -7.08
N GLU A 50 9.67 6.35 -8.22
CA GLU A 50 8.91 7.14 -9.18
C GLU A 50 7.46 7.40 -8.72
N HIS A 51 6.96 6.63 -7.74
CA HIS A 51 5.58 6.79 -7.27
C HIS A 51 5.43 8.11 -6.49
N PRO A 52 4.43 8.97 -6.77
CA PRO A 52 4.25 10.27 -6.12
C PRO A 52 4.21 10.21 -4.59
N LEU A 53 3.66 9.14 -4.02
CA LEU A 53 3.57 8.95 -2.57
C LEU A 53 4.87 8.43 -1.92
N TYR A 54 5.90 8.09 -2.70
CA TYR A 54 7.16 7.55 -2.17
C TYR A 54 7.85 8.49 -1.17
N SER A 55 7.89 9.79 -1.49
CA SER A 55 8.56 10.82 -0.70
C SER A 55 7.73 11.35 0.47
N VAL A 56 6.48 10.93 0.62
CA VAL A 56 5.63 11.36 1.74
C VAL A 56 6.07 10.69 3.03
N ASN A 57 6.64 11.46 3.96
CA ASN A 57 7.23 10.93 5.20
C ASN A 57 6.91 11.81 6.42
N GLY A 58 7.11 11.26 7.62
CA GLY A 58 7.03 11.99 8.88
C GLY A 58 5.61 12.43 9.21
N VAL A 59 5.40 13.72 9.42
CA VAL A 59 4.10 14.32 9.78
C VAL A 59 3.20 14.61 8.58
N PHE A 60 3.74 14.41 7.37
CA PHE A 60 3.01 14.70 6.14
C PHE A 60 2.12 13.54 5.73
N ASN A 61 0.98 13.90 5.18
CA ASN A 61 0.04 12.99 4.54
C ASN A 61 -0.22 13.46 3.12
N ALA A 62 -0.61 12.54 2.25
CA ALA A 62 -1.02 12.86 0.90
C ALA A 62 -2.19 12.01 0.46
N VAL A 63 -3.02 12.59 -0.40
CA VAL A 63 -4.05 11.88 -1.17
C VAL A 63 -3.68 12.02 -2.63
N PHE A 64 -3.44 10.89 -3.29
CA PHE A 64 -3.15 10.83 -4.71
C PHE A 64 -4.41 10.37 -5.45
N VAL A 65 -4.82 11.12 -6.45
CA VAL A 65 -6.05 10.88 -7.22
C VAL A 65 -5.69 10.76 -8.69
N LYS A 66 -6.13 9.67 -9.31
CA LYS A 66 -6.10 9.51 -10.77
C LYS A 66 -7.50 9.76 -11.33
N GLY A 67 -7.66 10.83 -12.04
CA GLY A 67 -8.93 11.21 -12.65
C GLY A 67 -8.89 11.05 -14.16
N ASN A 68 -10.01 10.65 -14.75
CA ASN A 68 -10.14 10.49 -16.20
C ASN A 68 -10.01 11.79 -17.00
N MET A 69 -10.39 12.92 -16.39
CA MET A 69 -10.35 14.26 -17.04
C MET A 69 -9.23 15.13 -16.49
N LEU A 70 -8.99 15.05 -15.17
CA LEU A 70 -7.95 15.84 -14.49
C LEU A 70 -6.56 15.25 -14.68
N GLY A 71 -6.47 13.93 -14.92
CA GLY A 71 -5.21 13.20 -14.83
C GLY A 71 -4.79 12.98 -13.37
N ASP A 72 -3.49 13.02 -13.14
CA ASP A 72 -2.91 12.80 -11.82
C ASP A 72 -2.91 14.07 -10.98
N ALA A 73 -3.47 14.00 -9.78
CA ALA A 73 -3.46 15.08 -8.81
C ALA A 73 -3.03 14.58 -7.44
N MET A 74 -2.26 15.37 -6.71
CA MET A 74 -1.84 15.06 -5.36
C MET A 74 -2.13 16.22 -4.41
N PHE A 75 -2.82 15.91 -3.32
CA PHE A 75 -3.01 16.81 -2.18
C PHE A 75 -2.03 16.40 -1.08
N TYR A 76 -1.16 17.32 -0.70
CA TYR A 76 -0.07 17.06 0.24
C TYR A 76 -0.04 18.11 1.33
N GLY A 77 0.08 17.70 2.58
CA GLY A 77 0.14 18.62 3.71
C GLY A 77 0.34 17.93 5.06
N SER A 78 0.46 18.75 6.09
CA SER A 78 0.54 18.26 7.47
C SER A 78 -0.85 17.79 7.93
N GLY A 79 -1.03 16.48 8.08
CA GLY A 79 -2.30 15.89 8.52
C GLY A 79 -2.53 15.97 10.03
N ALA A 80 -1.49 16.28 10.83
CA ALA A 80 -1.58 16.36 12.28
C ALA A 80 -0.78 17.54 12.83
N GLY A 81 -1.16 18.00 14.02
CA GLY A 81 -0.49 19.09 14.74
C GLY A 81 -1.44 20.21 15.11
N LYS A 82 -1.08 20.99 16.17
CA LYS A 82 -1.95 22.07 16.67
C LYS A 82 -2.29 23.11 15.61
N LEU A 83 -1.32 23.59 14.88
CA LEU A 83 -1.49 24.66 13.89
C LEU A 83 -2.26 24.18 12.65
N PRO A 84 -1.93 23.05 11.99
CA PRO A 84 -2.72 22.56 10.87
C PRO A 84 -4.20 22.30 11.25
N THR A 85 -4.44 21.68 12.40
CA THR A 85 -5.81 21.43 12.87
C THR A 85 -6.55 22.73 13.15
N ALA A 86 -5.93 23.68 13.85
CA ALA A 86 -6.55 24.99 14.14
C ALA A 86 -6.85 25.76 12.83
N SER A 87 -5.94 25.72 11.85
CA SER A 87 -6.13 26.36 10.54
C SER A 87 -7.34 25.77 9.79
N ALA A 88 -7.52 24.46 9.81
CA ALA A 88 -8.66 23.80 9.18
C ALA A 88 -9.98 24.22 9.85
N VAL A 89 -10.03 24.20 11.20
CA VAL A 89 -11.22 24.63 11.96
C VAL A 89 -11.57 26.09 11.67
N VAL A 90 -10.58 26.99 11.65
CA VAL A 90 -10.80 28.41 11.32
C VAL A 90 -11.30 28.57 9.89
N ALA A 91 -10.75 27.82 8.93
CA ALA A 91 -11.20 27.85 7.53
C ALA A 91 -12.68 27.44 7.42
N ASP A 92 -13.11 26.41 8.13
CA ASP A 92 -14.50 25.96 8.16
C ASP A 92 -15.43 27.03 8.79
N ILE A 93 -15.00 27.67 9.89
CA ILE A 93 -15.76 28.77 10.50
C ILE A 93 -15.92 29.93 9.52
N VAL A 94 -14.85 30.33 8.82
CA VAL A 94 -14.89 31.38 7.81
C VAL A 94 -15.83 31.00 6.67
N ALA A 95 -15.77 29.77 6.18
CA ALA A 95 -16.66 29.28 5.15
C ALA A 95 -18.14 29.32 5.55
N VAL A 96 -18.46 28.94 6.80
CA VAL A 96 -19.82 29.04 7.35
C VAL A 96 -20.29 30.47 7.41
N VAL A 97 -19.45 31.40 7.90
CA VAL A 97 -19.80 32.83 7.99
C VAL A 97 -20.02 33.44 6.60
N GLN A 98 -19.18 33.11 5.63
CA GLN A 98 -19.31 33.62 4.26
C GLN A 98 -20.55 33.10 3.53
N ASN A 99 -21.05 31.94 3.91
CA ASN A 99 -22.22 31.30 3.31
C ASN A 99 -23.49 31.39 4.16
N GLN A 100 -23.53 32.30 5.14
CA GLN A 100 -24.74 32.49 5.94
C GLN A 100 -25.98 32.80 5.07
N GLY A 101 -27.07 32.07 5.33
CA GLY A 101 -28.30 32.18 4.54
C GLY A 101 -28.28 31.48 3.19
N ARG A 102 -27.26 30.67 2.92
CA ARG A 102 -27.19 29.82 1.74
C ARG A 102 -27.03 28.36 2.19
N ASP A 103 -27.90 27.49 1.69
CA ASP A 103 -27.73 26.05 1.87
C ASP A 103 -26.74 25.54 0.82
N ILE A 104 -25.57 25.10 1.27
CA ILE A 104 -24.64 24.37 0.41
C ILE A 104 -25.11 22.92 0.42
N MET A 105 -25.91 22.57 -0.56
CA MET A 105 -26.48 21.22 -0.67
C MET A 105 -25.45 20.27 -1.25
N ASN A 106 -25.07 19.26 -0.48
CA ASN A 106 -24.33 18.10 -0.96
C ASN A 106 -25.32 16.96 -1.18
N PHE A 107 -25.43 16.52 -2.43
CA PHE A 107 -26.25 15.37 -2.77
C PHE A 107 -25.39 14.11 -2.76
N TRP A 108 -25.77 13.17 -1.93
CA TRP A 108 -25.22 11.82 -1.93
C TRP A 108 -26.09 10.93 -2.81
N SER A 109 -25.47 10.07 -3.62
CA SER A 109 -26.20 9.04 -4.32
C SER A 109 -26.78 8.02 -3.34
N GLU A 110 -28.00 7.59 -3.56
CA GLU A 110 -28.60 6.46 -2.83
C GLU A 110 -28.12 5.10 -3.36
N GLU A 111 -27.42 5.11 -4.47
CA GLU A 111 -26.84 3.92 -5.08
C GLU A 111 -25.79 3.31 -4.16
N LYS A 112 -26.00 2.03 -3.82
CA LYS A 112 -25.04 1.27 -3.02
C LYS A 112 -24.01 0.63 -3.93
N LEU A 113 -22.77 1.03 -3.77
CA LEU A 113 -21.66 0.38 -4.44
C LEU A 113 -21.31 -0.94 -3.74
N THR A 114 -21.07 -1.98 -4.51
CA THR A 114 -20.61 -3.27 -3.99
C THR A 114 -19.10 -3.35 -4.12
N LEU A 115 -18.42 -3.61 -3.01
CA LEU A 115 -16.99 -3.88 -3.01
C LEU A 115 -16.73 -5.30 -3.51
N GLU A 116 -15.77 -5.41 -4.41
CA GLU A 116 -15.28 -6.70 -4.87
C GLU A 116 -14.32 -7.32 -3.83
N ASP A 117 -14.25 -8.63 -3.82
CA ASP A 117 -13.39 -9.37 -2.93
C ASP A 117 -11.91 -9.10 -3.25
N ARG A 118 -11.12 -8.88 -2.20
CA ARG A 118 -9.68 -8.61 -2.30
C ARG A 118 -8.93 -9.75 -2.99
N SER A 119 -9.37 -10.98 -2.84
CA SER A 119 -8.75 -12.15 -3.48
C SER A 119 -8.64 -12.04 -4.99
N LYS A 120 -9.49 -11.20 -5.62
CA LYS A 120 -9.50 -10.96 -7.07
C LYS A 120 -8.54 -9.85 -7.52
N THR A 121 -7.96 -9.09 -6.57
CA THR A 121 -6.99 -8.04 -6.94
C THR A 121 -5.67 -8.66 -7.37
N SER A 122 -5.12 -8.20 -8.50
CA SER A 122 -3.84 -8.68 -9.03
C SER A 122 -2.72 -7.73 -8.63
N LYS A 123 -1.65 -8.28 -8.04
CA LYS A 123 -0.44 -7.55 -7.63
C LYS A 123 0.77 -8.47 -7.69
N LYS A 124 1.96 -7.90 -7.57
CA LYS A 124 3.18 -8.62 -7.20
C LYS A 124 3.29 -8.66 -5.68
N PHE A 125 3.95 -9.66 -5.16
CA PHE A 125 4.16 -9.87 -3.74
C PHE A 125 5.64 -10.07 -3.44
N LEU A 126 6.19 -9.28 -2.52
CA LEU A 126 7.44 -9.62 -1.86
C LEU A 126 7.13 -10.63 -0.76
N VAL A 127 7.70 -11.82 -0.86
CA VAL A 127 7.53 -12.92 0.08
C VAL A 127 8.86 -13.18 0.78
N ARG A 128 8.84 -13.30 2.11
CA ARG A 128 10.00 -13.70 2.92
C ARG A 128 9.82 -15.12 3.39
N ILE A 129 10.85 -15.93 3.24
CA ILE A 129 10.86 -17.35 3.61
C ILE A 129 12.05 -17.64 4.52
N LEU A 130 11.79 -18.42 5.57
CA LEU A 130 12.83 -18.98 6.45
C LEU A 130 13.55 -20.11 5.70
N GLY A 131 14.88 -20.05 5.62
CA GLY A 131 15.70 -21.10 5.02
C GLY A 131 16.75 -20.55 4.06
N ASN A 132 17.24 -21.44 3.20
CA ASN A 132 18.26 -21.13 2.17
C ASN A 132 17.59 -21.11 0.79
N GLU A 133 17.89 -20.09 -0.01
CA GLU A 133 17.36 -19.91 -1.37
C GLU A 133 17.56 -21.18 -2.24
N ASP A 134 18.76 -21.77 -2.25
CA ASP A 134 19.07 -22.92 -3.08
C ASP A 134 18.16 -24.13 -2.84
N ALA A 135 17.70 -24.30 -1.59
CA ALA A 135 16.82 -25.39 -1.20
C ALA A 135 15.37 -25.20 -1.72
N PHE A 136 14.96 -23.98 -1.97
CA PHE A 136 13.58 -23.64 -2.36
C PHE A 136 13.45 -23.18 -3.82
N LYS A 137 14.54 -22.81 -4.47
CA LYS A 137 14.56 -22.15 -5.77
C LYS A 137 13.77 -22.89 -6.84
N GLU A 138 14.01 -24.18 -6.99
CA GLU A 138 13.32 -25.02 -7.99
C GLU A 138 11.82 -25.12 -7.68
N ARG A 139 11.47 -25.39 -6.41
CA ARG A 139 10.07 -25.50 -5.97
C ARG A 139 9.32 -24.20 -6.13
N ILE A 140 9.91 -23.06 -5.72
CA ILE A 140 9.32 -21.74 -5.88
C ILE A 140 9.12 -21.42 -7.37
N GLY A 141 10.09 -21.72 -8.22
CA GLY A 141 9.98 -21.53 -9.66
C GLY A 141 8.84 -22.34 -10.29
N ASN A 142 8.66 -23.59 -9.85
CA ASN A 142 7.57 -24.43 -10.33
C ASN A 142 6.19 -23.93 -9.87
N ASP A 143 6.06 -23.47 -8.61
CA ASP A 143 4.79 -23.09 -8.03
C ASP A 143 4.38 -21.64 -8.37
N PHE A 144 5.32 -20.70 -8.31
CA PHE A 144 5.04 -19.27 -8.52
C PHE A 144 5.41 -18.76 -9.92
N GLY A 145 6.16 -19.53 -10.70
CA GLY A 145 6.64 -19.13 -12.01
C GLY A 145 7.94 -18.31 -11.96
N GLU A 146 8.09 -17.36 -12.86
CA GLU A 146 9.30 -16.54 -12.96
C GLU A 146 9.34 -15.51 -11.81
N VAL A 147 10.02 -15.86 -10.72
CA VAL A 147 10.21 -15.00 -9.55
C VAL A 147 11.56 -14.28 -9.60
N ARG A 148 11.64 -13.12 -8.94
CA ARG A 148 12.90 -12.41 -8.71
C ARG A 148 13.34 -12.63 -7.26
N PHE A 149 14.43 -13.34 -7.03
CA PHE A 149 15.02 -13.49 -5.70
C PHE A 149 15.66 -12.19 -5.21
N VAL A 150 15.62 -11.96 -3.90
CA VAL A 150 16.06 -10.72 -3.25
C VAL A 150 16.93 -11.06 -2.06
N GLU A 151 18.19 -10.64 -2.12
CA GLU A 151 19.14 -10.72 -1.01
C GLU A 151 19.06 -9.43 -0.18
N ALA A 152 18.70 -9.55 1.09
CA ALA A 152 18.64 -8.42 2.03
C ALA A 152 19.71 -8.48 3.13
N GLY A 153 20.65 -9.40 3.05
CA GLY A 153 21.73 -9.59 4.04
C GLY A 153 21.18 -10.03 5.42
N VAL A 154 20.13 -10.84 5.43
CA VAL A 154 19.53 -11.40 6.65
C VAL A 154 19.86 -12.89 6.71
N ASN A 155 20.49 -13.32 7.79
CA ASN A 155 20.88 -14.72 7.93
C ASN A 155 19.67 -15.61 8.21
N GLY A 156 19.62 -16.77 7.54
CA GLY A 156 18.61 -17.79 7.77
C GLY A 156 17.26 -17.53 7.09
N GLU A 157 17.15 -16.49 6.30
CA GLU A 157 15.97 -16.21 5.47
C GLU A 157 16.38 -15.58 4.13
N PHE A 158 15.51 -15.67 3.16
CA PHE A 158 15.61 -15.00 1.88
C PHE A 158 14.25 -14.46 1.44
N GLY A 159 14.24 -13.64 0.40
CA GLY A 159 13.02 -13.09 -0.18
C GLY A 159 12.92 -13.35 -1.67
N PHE A 160 11.70 -13.31 -2.18
CA PHE A 160 11.46 -13.25 -3.61
C PHE A 160 10.24 -12.39 -3.93
N VAL A 161 10.23 -11.82 -5.14
CA VAL A 161 9.08 -11.09 -5.68
C VAL A 161 8.40 -11.98 -6.71
N THR A 162 7.09 -12.18 -6.55
CA THR A 162 6.28 -12.97 -7.48
C THR A 162 6.05 -12.22 -8.80
N PRO A 163 5.73 -12.91 -9.91
CA PRO A 163 5.04 -12.28 -11.02
C PRO A 163 3.69 -11.73 -10.56
N VAL A 164 3.00 -10.97 -11.45
CA VAL A 164 1.62 -10.51 -11.19
C VAL A 164 0.71 -11.71 -11.08
N MET A 165 -0.01 -11.81 -9.99
CA MET A 165 -1.04 -12.82 -9.75
C MET A 165 -2.14 -12.26 -8.85
N THR A 166 -3.29 -12.90 -8.81
CA THR A 166 -4.34 -12.50 -7.86
C THR A 166 -3.93 -12.83 -6.42
N GLU A 167 -4.46 -12.06 -5.47
CA GLU A 167 -4.18 -12.34 -4.06
C GLU A 167 -4.69 -13.73 -3.64
N GLY A 168 -5.81 -14.17 -4.21
CA GLY A 168 -6.32 -15.53 -3.98
C GLY A 168 -5.39 -16.62 -4.51
N GLU A 169 -4.82 -16.46 -5.70
CA GLU A 169 -3.82 -17.40 -6.24
C GLU A 169 -2.57 -17.46 -5.37
N TYR A 170 -2.11 -16.28 -4.88
CA TYR A 170 -1.00 -16.23 -3.94
C TYR A 170 -1.34 -16.99 -2.64
N GLU A 171 -2.50 -16.73 -2.04
CA GLU A 171 -2.93 -17.36 -0.79
C GLU A 171 -3.01 -18.88 -0.93
N GLU A 172 -3.51 -19.41 -2.04
CA GLU A 172 -3.56 -20.86 -2.29
C GLU A 172 -2.15 -21.47 -2.41
N LYS A 173 -1.26 -20.84 -3.16
CA LYS A 173 0.13 -21.31 -3.31
C LYS A 173 0.91 -21.22 -1.98
N ALA A 174 0.69 -20.16 -1.22
CA ALA A 174 1.34 -19.93 0.07
C ALA A 174 1.03 -21.00 1.12
N LYS A 175 -0.11 -21.67 1.04
CA LYS A 175 -0.48 -22.79 1.96
C LYS A 175 0.52 -23.94 1.92
N ALA A 176 1.21 -24.13 0.80
CA ALA A 176 2.23 -25.18 0.66
C ALA A 176 3.58 -24.81 1.30
N TYR A 177 3.73 -23.58 1.81
CA TYR A 177 4.98 -23.04 2.34
C TYR A 177 4.83 -22.55 3.79
N PRO A 178 4.84 -23.45 4.76
CA PRO A 178 4.77 -23.07 6.18
C PRO A 178 5.96 -22.22 6.65
N GLU A 179 7.03 -22.19 5.86
CA GLU A 179 8.23 -21.39 6.10
C GLU A 179 8.04 -19.91 5.72
N ILE A 180 6.94 -19.51 5.09
CA ILE A 180 6.66 -18.10 4.79
C ILE A 180 6.52 -17.31 6.09
N LEU A 181 7.40 -16.32 6.25
CA LEU A 181 7.42 -15.43 7.41
C LEU A 181 6.47 -14.25 7.24
N HIS A 182 6.45 -13.69 6.05
CA HIS A 182 5.67 -12.50 5.76
C HIS A 182 5.54 -12.23 4.26
N MET A 183 4.47 -11.49 3.91
CA MET A 183 4.22 -11.00 2.55
C MET A 183 3.91 -9.50 2.58
N ILE A 184 4.43 -8.76 1.60
CA ILE A 184 4.11 -7.35 1.37
C ILE A 184 3.73 -7.18 -0.10
N ARG A 185 2.65 -6.47 -0.36
CA ARG A 185 2.21 -6.14 -1.72
C ARG A 185 3.16 -5.14 -2.36
N VAL A 186 3.44 -5.34 -3.63
CA VAL A 186 4.25 -4.42 -4.44
C VAL A 186 3.29 -3.63 -5.34
N GLN A 187 3.32 -2.30 -5.23
CA GLN A 187 2.59 -1.44 -6.14
C GLN A 187 3.35 -1.40 -7.46
N GLU A 188 2.71 -1.81 -8.52
CA GLU A 188 3.22 -1.55 -9.86
C GLU A 188 3.12 -0.06 -10.19
N GLU A 189 3.82 0.35 -11.22
CA GLU A 189 3.88 1.75 -11.67
C GLU A 189 2.47 2.35 -11.81
N VAL A 190 2.40 3.64 -11.53
CA VAL A 190 1.19 4.46 -11.53
C VAL A 190 0.62 4.59 -12.93
#